data_72ce96131a5d521c0fb706a6c4faca29
#
_entry.id   72ce96131a5d521c0fb706a6c4faca29
#
_cell.length_a   1.000
_cell.length_b   1.000
_cell.length_c   1.000
_cell.angle_alpha   90.00
_cell.angle_beta   90.00
_cell.angle_gamma   90.00
#
_symmetry.space_group_name_H-M   'P 1'
#
loop_
_entity.id
_entity.type
_entity.pdbx_description
1 polymer ?
#
loop_
_entity_poly.entity_id
_entity_poly.type
_entity_poly.pdbx_seq_one_letter_code
_entity_poly.pdbx_strand_id
1 'polypeptide(L)'
;MNKIFLYMFLFFLFWGNAIADTKDREINLDQLFEQLKKSSNTSVAFEIELKIWNIWSTHPTQNKLTQSLANASDLMSQGKLEKSYKIFSTIIDIAPDWSEGWNKRATVLYLMGRYNESLSDIDEVLKRESRHFGALSGQGLVHIELKNYEKAIKSYEAVKKIYPFLSSAKVMIPQLKKLIKDEAI
;
A
#
# COMPACT_ATOMS: atom_id res chain seq x y z
N MET A 1 17.61 9.09 44.88
CA MET A 1 16.68 9.07 43.72
C MET A 1 16.85 7.73 43.01
N ASN A 2 15.82 6.90 43.02
CA ASN A 2 15.93 5.51 42.57
C ASN A 2 16.16 5.41 41.07
N LYS A 3 17.16 4.63 40.62
CA LYS A 3 17.45 4.36 39.21
C LYS A 3 16.22 3.88 38.42
N ILE A 4 15.26 3.23 39.08
CA ILE A 4 13.97 2.78 38.51
C ILE A 4 13.12 3.95 38.04
N PHE A 5 13.11 5.07 38.77
CA PHE A 5 12.36 6.26 38.37
C PHE A 5 12.95 6.94 37.12
N LEU A 6 14.27 6.90 36.97
CA LEU A 6 14.96 7.44 35.80
C LEU A 6 14.67 6.61 34.55
N TYR A 7 14.64 5.27 34.66
CA TYR A 7 14.30 4.40 33.52
C TYR A 7 12.82 4.51 33.10
N MET A 8 11.89 4.66 34.04
CA MET A 8 10.48 4.95 33.73
C MET A 8 10.33 6.29 33.00
N PHE A 9 11.01 7.35 33.44
CA PHE A 9 10.92 8.67 32.83
C PHE A 9 11.52 8.68 31.40
N LEU A 10 12.63 7.99 31.17
CA LEU A 10 13.24 7.82 29.84
C LEU A 10 12.33 6.99 28.91
N PHE A 11 11.65 5.95 29.43
CA PHE A 11 10.71 5.15 28.66
C PHE A 11 9.49 5.98 28.17
N PHE A 12 8.95 6.86 29.02
CA PHE A 12 7.87 7.77 28.65
C PHE A 12 8.30 8.82 27.63
N LEU A 13 9.53 9.31 27.68
CA LEU A 13 10.03 10.28 26.70
C LEU A 13 10.23 9.65 25.31
N PHE A 14 10.70 8.40 25.25
CA PHE A 14 10.85 7.68 23.97
C PHE A 14 9.48 7.34 23.35
N TRP A 15 8.50 6.97 24.15
CA TRP A 15 7.15 6.69 23.64
C TRP A 15 6.42 7.96 23.19
N GLY A 16 6.62 9.06 23.88
CA GLY A 16 6.04 10.36 23.49
C GLY A 16 6.52 10.83 22.12
N ASN A 17 7.80 10.69 21.80
CA ASN A 17 8.35 11.07 20.50
C ASN A 17 7.87 10.16 19.36
N ALA A 18 7.76 8.85 19.59
CA ALA A 18 7.27 7.92 18.57
C ALA A 18 5.78 8.16 18.22
N ILE A 19 4.96 8.50 19.21
CA ILE A 19 3.53 8.83 18.98
C ILE A 19 3.40 10.18 18.25
N ALA A 20 4.21 11.16 18.56
CA ALA A 20 4.21 12.45 17.86
C ALA A 20 4.59 12.29 16.39
N ASP A 21 5.65 11.54 16.11
CA ASP A 21 6.13 11.29 14.73
C ASP A 21 5.09 10.53 13.87
N THR A 22 4.41 9.54 14.45
CA THR A 22 3.32 8.83 13.73
C THR A 22 2.12 9.73 13.48
N LYS A 23 1.76 10.61 14.40
CA LYS A 23 0.66 11.55 14.24
C LYS A 23 0.96 12.60 13.17
N ASP A 24 2.18 13.14 13.15
CA ASP A 24 2.61 14.11 12.13
C ASP A 24 2.65 13.47 10.75
N ARG A 25 3.03 12.20 10.67
CA ARG A 25 2.98 11.39 9.45
C ARG A 25 1.55 11.23 8.92
N GLU A 26 0.57 10.91 9.77
CA GLU A 26 -0.83 10.80 9.37
C GLU A 26 -1.41 12.13 8.90
N ILE A 27 -1.14 13.22 9.64
CA ILE A 27 -1.56 14.58 9.24
C ILE A 27 -0.98 14.94 7.87
N ASN A 28 0.28 14.60 7.62
CA ASN A 28 0.92 14.83 6.32
C ASN A 28 0.26 14.00 5.21
N LEU A 29 -0.05 12.73 5.46
CA LEU A 29 -0.78 11.88 4.50
C LEU A 29 -2.17 12.45 4.19
N ASP A 30 -2.93 12.88 5.17
CA ASP A 30 -4.25 13.47 4.98
C ASP A 30 -4.17 14.72 4.09
N GLN A 31 -3.20 15.59 4.33
CA GLN A 31 -2.97 16.77 3.50
C GLN A 31 -2.59 16.41 2.06
N LEU A 32 -1.73 15.41 1.87
CA LEU A 32 -1.35 14.93 0.54
C LEU A 32 -2.53 14.32 -0.20
N PHE A 33 -3.39 13.55 0.45
CA PHE A 33 -4.60 13.00 -0.17
C PHE A 33 -5.60 14.09 -0.55
N GLU A 34 -5.79 15.12 0.28
CA GLU A 34 -6.62 16.27 -0.08
C GLU A 34 -6.07 17.04 -1.29
N GLN A 35 -4.75 17.22 -1.36
CA GLN A 35 -4.10 17.83 -2.53
C GLN A 35 -4.23 16.94 -3.76
N LEU A 36 -4.05 15.62 -3.63
CA LEU A 36 -4.17 14.66 -4.72
C LEU A 36 -5.57 14.69 -5.33
N LYS A 37 -6.59 14.70 -4.50
CA LYS A 37 -8.00 14.75 -4.90
C LYS A 37 -8.37 16.05 -5.60
N LYS A 38 -7.81 17.18 -5.16
CA LYS A 38 -8.05 18.52 -5.71
C LYS A 38 -7.13 18.88 -6.86
N SER A 39 -6.14 18.04 -7.17
CA SER A 39 -5.21 18.31 -8.26
C SER A 39 -5.95 18.47 -9.57
N SER A 40 -5.56 19.47 -10.34
CA SER A 40 -6.09 19.74 -11.70
C SER A 40 -5.11 19.34 -12.82
N ASN A 41 -3.90 18.91 -12.43
CA ASN A 41 -2.78 18.66 -13.33
C ASN A 41 -2.14 17.31 -13.02
N THR A 42 -1.92 16.50 -14.05
CA THR A 42 -1.34 15.16 -13.93
C THR A 42 0.09 15.19 -13.34
N SER A 43 0.91 16.18 -13.72
CA SER A 43 2.28 16.28 -13.21
C SER A 43 2.31 16.59 -11.71
N VAL A 44 1.46 17.52 -11.25
CA VAL A 44 1.32 17.84 -9.83
C VAL A 44 0.79 16.62 -9.06
N ALA A 45 -0.22 15.93 -9.61
CA ALA A 45 -0.75 14.71 -9.02
C ALA A 45 0.33 13.63 -8.88
N PHE A 46 1.20 13.46 -9.86
CA PHE A 46 2.31 12.52 -9.82
C PHE A 46 3.36 12.87 -8.75
N GLU A 47 3.71 14.15 -8.59
CA GLU A 47 4.61 14.58 -7.52
C GLU A 47 4.04 14.29 -6.13
N ILE A 48 2.74 14.48 -5.95
CA ILE A 48 2.04 14.14 -4.69
C ILE A 48 2.04 12.62 -4.48
N GLU A 49 1.76 11.85 -5.52
CA GLU A 49 1.82 10.39 -5.51
C GLU A 49 3.18 9.90 -5.00
N LEU A 50 4.29 10.43 -5.53
CA LEU A 50 5.64 10.07 -5.10
C LEU A 50 5.87 10.35 -3.61
N LYS A 51 5.36 11.44 -3.07
CA LYS A 51 5.44 11.76 -1.65
C LYS A 51 4.66 10.76 -0.80
N ILE A 52 3.45 10.38 -1.23
CA ILE A 52 2.63 9.37 -0.56
C ILE A 52 3.37 8.02 -0.56
N TRP A 53 3.89 7.58 -1.71
CA TRP A 53 4.67 6.35 -1.81
C TRP A 53 5.91 6.36 -0.92
N ASN A 54 6.62 7.48 -0.83
CA ASN A 54 7.77 7.62 0.07
C ASN A 54 7.37 7.45 1.54
N ILE A 55 6.26 8.05 1.94
CA ILE A 55 5.72 7.88 3.30
C ILE A 55 5.37 6.41 3.54
N TRP A 56 4.62 5.75 2.68
CA TRP A 56 4.22 4.35 2.86
C TRP A 56 5.40 3.38 2.89
N SER A 57 6.38 3.57 1.99
CA SER A 57 7.55 2.69 1.87
C SER A 57 8.63 2.93 2.92
N THR A 58 8.50 3.97 3.76
CA THR A 58 9.40 4.24 4.87
C THR A 58 8.78 3.81 6.18
N HIS A 59 9.41 2.87 6.90
CA HIS A 59 8.94 2.48 8.23
C HIS A 59 9.19 3.62 9.24
N PRO A 60 8.19 4.01 10.04
CA PRO A 60 8.28 5.24 10.87
C PRO A 60 9.41 5.25 11.89
N THR A 61 9.81 4.08 12.40
CA THR A 61 10.77 4.00 13.52
C THR A 61 11.94 3.05 13.26
N GLN A 62 11.87 2.19 12.25
CA GLN A 62 12.86 1.13 12.02
C GLN A 62 13.45 1.18 10.61
N ASN A 63 14.54 1.92 10.44
CA ASN A 63 15.20 2.06 9.14
C ASN A 63 15.66 0.71 8.52
N LYS A 64 15.98 -0.29 9.36
CA LYS A 64 16.31 -1.64 8.88
C LYS A 64 15.15 -2.29 8.14
N LEU A 65 13.90 -2.07 8.56
CA LEU A 65 12.72 -2.59 7.86
C LEU A 65 12.53 -1.90 6.50
N THR A 66 12.76 -0.59 6.43
CA THR A 66 12.76 0.16 5.16
C THR A 66 13.80 -0.42 4.18
N GLN A 67 15.02 -0.68 4.66
CA GLN A 67 16.08 -1.29 3.84
C GLN A 67 15.72 -2.72 3.41
N SER A 68 15.12 -3.52 4.30
CA SER A 68 14.65 -4.87 3.98
C SER A 68 13.54 -4.86 2.94
N LEU A 69 12.61 -3.90 3.02
CA LEU A 69 11.54 -3.71 2.04
C LEU A 69 12.13 -3.39 0.66
N ALA A 70 13.09 -2.47 0.59
CA ALA A 70 13.77 -2.11 -0.66
C ALA A 70 14.49 -3.32 -1.27
N ASN A 71 15.30 -4.05 -0.47
CA ASN A 71 16.00 -5.24 -0.92
C ASN A 71 15.02 -6.32 -1.44
N ALA A 72 13.92 -6.57 -0.73
CA ALA A 72 12.92 -7.53 -1.19
C ALA A 72 12.22 -7.07 -2.48
N SER A 73 12.00 -5.76 -2.64
CA SER A 73 11.44 -5.19 -3.87
C SER A 73 12.39 -5.37 -5.06
N ASP A 74 13.70 -5.20 -4.85
CA ASP A 74 14.71 -5.47 -5.87
C ASP A 74 14.75 -6.95 -6.26
N LEU A 75 14.65 -7.87 -5.29
CA LEU A 75 14.55 -9.30 -5.58
C LEU A 75 13.28 -9.64 -6.37
N MET A 76 12.17 -9.01 -6.06
CA MET A 76 10.91 -9.16 -6.80
C MET A 76 11.08 -8.69 -8.25
N SER A 77 11.69 -7.54 -8.49
CA SER A 77 11.93 -7.01 -9.83
C SER A 77 12.86 -7.92 -10.68
N GLN A 78 13.76 -8.66 -10.01
CA GLN A 78 14.63 -9.67 -10.62
C GLN A 78 13.93 -11.03 -10.84
N GLY A 79 12.64 -11.15 -10.56
CA GLY A 79 11.89 -12.41 -10.65
C GLY A 79 12.21 -13.43 -9.55
N LYS A 80 12.97 -13.05 -8.52
CA LYS A 80 13.32 -13.94 -7.38
C LYS A 80 12.19 -13.97 -6.36
N LEU A 81 10.98 -14.36 -6.82
CA LEU A 81 9.72 -14.18 -6.09
C LEU A 81 9.69 -14.89 -4.74
N GLU A 82 10.16 -16.14 -4.65
CA GLU A 82 10.20 -16.89 -3.40
C GLU A 82 11.08 -16.25 -2.33
N LYS A 83 12.23 -15.67 -2.72
CA LYS A 83 13.12 -14.97 -1.80
C LYS A 83 12.46 -13.67 -1.30
N SER A 84 11.88 -12.93 -2.22
CA SER A 84 11.14 -11.70 -1.92
C SER A 84 9.96 -11.97 -0.97
N TYR A 85 9.15 -12.99 -1.26
CA TYR A 85 8.03 -13.43 -0.42
C TYR A 85 8.47 -13.70 1.03
N LYS A 86 9.57 -14.46 1.22
CA LYS A 86 10.09 -14.77 2.56
C LYS A 86 10.48 -13.51 3.33
N ILE A 87 11.15 -12.56 2.68
CA ILE A 87 11.57 -11.32 3.33
C ILE A 87 10.34 -10.46 3.70
N PHE A 88 9.36 -10.30 2.79
CA PHE A 88 8.14 -9.57 3.13
C PHE A 88 7.34 -10.25 4.24
N SER A 89 7.31 -11.58 4.30
CA SER A 89 6.69 -12.30 5.42
C SER A 89 7.40 -11.99 6.74
N THR A 90 8.74 -11.99 6.77
CA THR A 90 9.50 -11.59 7.95
C THR A 90 9.23 -10.13 8.36
N ILE A 91 9.09 -9.22 7.37
CA ILE A 91 8.73 -7.82 7.66
C ILE A 91 7.36 -7.75 8.33
N ILE A 92 6.38 -8.48 7.84
CA ILE A 92 5.02 -8.54 8.41
C ILE A 92 5.04 -9.12 9.83
N ASP A 93 5.83 -10.18 10.08
CA ASP A 93 5.96 -10.77 11.41
C ASP A 93 6.54 -9.78 12.44
N ILE A 94 7.47 -8.90 12.02
CA ILE A 94 8.11 -7.91 12.89
C ILE A 94 7.24 -6.65 13.06
N ALA A 95 6.60 -6.20 11.98
CA ALA A 95 5.81 -4.97 11.93
C ALA A 95 4.45 -5.21 11.27
N PRO A 96 3.54 -5.96 11.92
CA PRO A 96 2.24 -6.31 11.34
C PRO A 96 1.35 -5.11 11.05
N ASP A 97 1.59 -3.97 11.71
CA ASP A 97 0.83 -2.73 11.49
C ASP A 97 1.33 -1.91 10.30
N TRP A 98 2.46 -2.26 9.70
CA TRP A 98 2.98 -1.56 8.53
C TRP A 98 2.34 -2.08 7.25
N SER A 99 1.39 -1.29 6.70
CA SER A 99 0.59 -1.65 5.52
C SER A 99 1.44 -2.02 4.29
N GLU A 100 2.60 -1.36 4.10
CA GLU A 100 3.43 -1.58 2.91
C GLU A 100 4.08 -2.97 2.89
N GLY A 101 4.37 -3.58 4.03
CA GLY A 101 4.82 -4.98 4.10
C GLY A 101 3.80 -5.94 3.46
N TRP A 102 2.54 -5.78 3.82
CA TRP A 102 1.42 -6.53 3.24
C TRP A 102 1.22 -6.22 1.76
N ASN A 103 1.26 -4.94 1.37
CA ASN A 103 1.11 -4.51 -0.03
C ASN A 103 2.17 -5.14 -0.94
N LYS A 104 3.42 -5.16 -0.51
CA LYS A 104 4.52 -5.78 -1.28
C LYS A 104 4.39 -7.29 -1.36
N ARG A 105 3.98 -7.96 -0.27
CA ARG A 105 3.74 -9.40 -0.30
C ARG A 105 2.55 -9.75 -1.19
N ALA A 106 1.48 -8.98 -1.14
CA ALA A 106 0.34 -9.13 -2.06
C ALA A 106 0.77 -9.07 -3.53
N THR A 107 1.67 -8.13 -3.86
CA THR A 107 2.21 -8.01 -5.23
C THR A 107 3.01 -9.25 -5.63
N VAL A 108 3.86 -9.77 -4.74
CA VAL A 108 4.60 -11.02 -5.00
C VAL A 108 3.64 -12.20 -5.18
N LEU A 109 2.64 -12.33 -4.33
CA LEU A 109 1.63 -13.39 -4.42
C LEU A 109 0.86 -13.32 -5.75
N TYR A 110 0.50 -12.11 -6.20
CA TYR A 110 -0.08 -11.91 -7.53
C TYR A 110 0.84 -12.43 -8.64
N LEU A 111 2.12 -12.04 -8.61
CA LEU A 111 3.12 -12.48 -9.60
C LEU A 111 3.36 -14.00 -9.59
N MET A 112 3.13 -14.66 -8.45
CA MET A 112 3.20 -16.11 -8.29
C MET A 112 1.90 -16.83 -8.70
N GLY A 113 0.85 -16.11 -9.13
CA GLY A 113 -0.47 -16.65 -9.44
C GLY A 113 -1.28 -17.08 -8.20
N ARG A 114 -0.84 -16.70 -6.98
CA ARG A 114 -1.50 -17.01 -5.70
C ARG A 114 -2.56 -15.95 -5.37
N TYR A 115 -3.55 -15.84 -6.25
CA TYR A 115 -4.50 -14.73 -6.29
C TYR A 115 -5.34 -14.57 -5.02
N ASN A 116 -5.85 -15.66 -4.43
CA ASN A 116 -6.66 -15.59 -3.21
C ASN A 116 -5.83 -15.12 -2.00
N GLU A 117 -4.58 -15.52 -1.91
CA GLU A 117 -3.68 -15.08 -0.85
C GLU A 117 -3.29 -13.61 -1.05
N SER A 118 -3.10 -13.19 -2.31
CA SER A 118 -2.90 -11.78 -2.64
C SER A 118 -4.09 -10.92 -2.18
N LEU A 119 -5.34 -11.36 -2.42
CA LEU A 119 -6.53 -10.66 -1.93
C LEU A 119 -6.55 -10.57 -0.40
N SER A 120 -6.19 -11.65 0.30
CA SER A 120 -6.12 -11.64 1.77
C SER A 120 -5.11 -10.59 2.30
N ASP A 121 -3.95 -10.50 1.66
CA ASP A 121 -2.95 -9.49 2.02
C ASP A 121 -3.43 -8.07 1.68
N ILE A 122 -4.10 -7.88 0.53
CA ILE A 122 -4.71 -6.59 0.15
C ILE A 122 -5.76 -6.15 1.19
N ASP A 123 -6.58 -7.07 1.69
CA ASP A 123 -7.55 -6.77 2.74
C ASP A 123 -6.86 -6.28 4.02
N GLU A 124 -5.70 -6.86 4.37
CA GLU A 124 -4.89 -6.38 5.50
C GLU A 124 -4.31 -4.98 5.26
N VAL A 125 -3.91 -4.65 4.02
CA VAL A 125 -3.51 -3.28 3.64
C VAL A 125 -4.67 -2.31 3.85
N LEU A 126 -5.84 -2.62 3.29
CA LEU A 126 -7.00 -1.72 3.27
C LEU A 126 -7.63 -1.52 4.66
N LYS A 127 -7.46 -2.46 5.59
CA LYS A 127 -7.80 -2.29 7.01
C LYS A 127 -6.94 -1.21 7.70
N ARG A 128 -5.66 -1.09 7.30
CA ARG A 128 -4.68 -0.15 7.89
C ARG A 128 -4.67 1.20 7.17
N GLU A 129 -4.81 1.21 5.86
CA GLU A 129 -4.88 2.40 5.02
C GLU A 129 -5.93 2.18 3.91
N SER A 130 -7.13 2.59 4.17
CA SER A 130 -8.27 2.42 3.24
C SER A 130 -8.12 3.20 1.92
N ARG A 131 -7.23 4.20 1.90
CA ARG A 131 -6.92 5.03 0.73
C ARG A 131 -5.73 4.51 -0.08
N HIS A 132 -5.24 3.30 0.22
CA HIS A 132 -4.07 2.75 -0.45
C HIS A 132 -4.37 2.42 -1.91
N PHE A 133 -4.26 3.41 -2.79
CA PHE A 133 -4.61 3.28 -4.21
C PHE A 133 -3.81 2.20 -4.95
N GLY A 134 -2.59 1.89 -4.51
CA GLY A 134 -1.81 0.77 -5.04
C GLY A 134 -2.45 -0.57 -4.73
N ALA A 135 -2.88 -0.79 -3.48
CA ALA A 135 -3.57 -2.00 -3.06
C ALA A 135 -4.93 -2.15 -3.76
N LEU A 136 -5.72 -1.06 -3.87
CA LEU A 136 -6.98 -1.06 -4.62
C LEU A 136 -6.76 -1.37 -6.11
N SER A 137 -5.70 -0.84 -6.72
CA SER A 137 -5.35 -1.17 -8.11
C SER A 137 -4.95 -2.64 -8.25
N GLY A 138 -4.14 -3.14 -7.31
CA GLY A 138 -3.76 -4.56 -7.22
C GLY A 138 -4.99 -5.47 -7.05
N GLN A 139 -5.94 -5.08 -6.20
CA GLN A 139 -7.22 -5.80 -6.03
C GLN A 139 -7.97 -5.89 -7.36
N GLY A 140 -8.01 -4.79 -8.12
CA GLY A 140 -8.60 -4.78 -9.46
C GLY A 140 -7.92 -5.76 -10.40
N LEU A 141 -6.57 -5.80 -10.42
CA LEU A 141 -5.80 -6.74 -11.23
C LEU A 141 -6.09 -8.20 -10.83
N VAL A 142 -6.06 -8.52 -9.53
CA VAL A 142 -6.38 -9.88 -9.06
C VAL A 142 -7.79 -10.29 -9.46
N HIS A 143 -8.77 -9.40 -9.35
CA HIS A 143 -10.13 -9.70 -9.78
C HIS A 143 -10.26 -9.92 -11.29
N ILE A 144 -9.43 -9.28 -12.12
CA ILE A 144 -9.36 -9.56 -13.57
C ILE A 144 -8.88 -10.99 -13.82
N GLU A 145 -7.78 -11.40 -13.17
CA GLU A 145 -7.23 -12.76 -13.30
C GLU A 145 -8.26 -13.84 -12.87
N LEU A 146 -9.05 -13.52 -11.86
CA LEU A 146 -10.14 -14.38 -11.37
C LEU A 146 -11.43 -14.24 -12.20
N LYS A 147 -11.45 -13.46 -13.29
CA LYS A 147 -12.61 -13.15 -14.13
C LYS A 147 -13.80 -12.52 -13.38
N ASN A 148 -13.53 -11.89 -12.24
CA ASN A 148 -14.51 -11.17 -11.44
C ASN A 148 -14.58 -9.69 -11.89
N TYR A 149 -14.97 -9.44 -13.12
CA TYR A 149 -14.84 -8.13 -13.77
C TYR A 149 -15.61 -7.00 -13.08
N GLU A 150 -16.80 -7.28 -12.53
CA GLU A 150 -17.57 -6.29 -11.76
C GLU A 150 -16.86 -5.89 -10.46
N LYS A 151 -16.18 -6.84 -9.80
CA LYS A 151 -15.39 -6.54 -8.62
C LYS A 151 -14.14 -5.73 -8.99
N ALA A 152 -13.50 -6.05 -10.11
CA ALA A 152 -12.39 -5.26 -10.63
C ALA A 152 -12.80 -3.81 -10.92
N ILE A 153 -13.96 -3.59 -11.55
CA ILE A 153 -14.51 -2.24 -11.78
C ILE A 153 -14.70 -1.50 -10.47
N LYS A 154 -15.30 -2.14 -9.44
CA LYS A 154 -15.50 -1.53 -8.12
C LYS A 154 -14.19 -1.08 -7.48
N SER A 155 -13.13 -1.90 -7.57
CA SER A 155 -11.80 -1.55 -7.07
C SER A 155 -11.22 -0.33 -7.79
N TYR A 156 -11.29 -0.28 -9.12
CA TYR A 156 -10.84 0.89 -9.89
C TYR A 156 -11.71 2.14 -9.69
N GLU A 157 -13.00 1.99 -9.45
CA GLU A 157 -13.87 3.11 -9.07
C GLU A 157 -13.50 3.68 -7.68
N ALA A 158 -13.09 2.83 -6.73
CA ALA A 158 -12.55 3.27 -5.47
C ALA A 158 -11.23 4.04 -5.65
N VAL A 159 -10.32 3.54 -6.49
CA VAL A 159 -9.09 4.26 -6.87
C VAL A 159 -9.43 5.63 -7.43
N LYS A 160 -10.37 5.73 -8.38
CA LYS A 160 -10.75 7.00 -9.03
C LYS A 160 -11.28 8.03 -8.04
N LYS A 161 -11.94 7.61 -6.96
CA LYS A 161 -12.43 8.53 -5.91
C LYS A 161 -11.29 9.12 -5.09
N ILE A 162 -10.20 8.38 -4.90
CA ILE A 162 -9.04 8.78 -4.11
C ILE A 162 -8.04 9.55 -4.98
N TYR A 163 -7.76 9.02 -6.16
CA TYR A 163 -6.78 9.55 -7.10
C TYR A 163 -7.39 9.65 -8.52
N PRO A 164 -8.11 10.75 -8.84
CA PRO A 164 -8.82 10.89 -10.12
C PRO A 164 -7.91 10.85 -11.35
N PHE A 165 -6.64 11.20 -11.21
CA PHE A 165 -5.66 11.22 -12.30
C PHE A 165 -4.94 9.90 -12.54
N LEU A 166 -5.13 8.89 -11.68
CA LEU A 166 -4.45 7.60 -11.88
C LEU A 166 -4.93 6.94 -13.18
N SER A 167 -3.98 6.74 -14.09
CA SER A 167 -4.26 6.25 -15.46
C SER A 167 -4.89 4.86 -15.47
N SER A 168 -4.50 3.99 -14.54
CA SER A 168 -5.04 2.62 -14.45
C SER A 168 -6.56 2.60 -14.36
N ALA A 169 -7.16 3.42 -13.47
CA ALA A 169 -8.62 3.48 -13.34
C ALA A 169 -9.31 4.03 -14.60
N LYS A 170 -8.71 5.05 -15.23
CA LYS A 170 -9.25 5.66 -16.46
C LYS A 170 -9.29 4.67 -17.63
N VAL A 171 -8.28 3.81 -17.73
CA VAL A 171 -8.13 2.84 -18.82
C VAL A 171 -8.94 1.57 -18.53
N MET A 172 -8.83 1.02 -17.33
CA MET A 172 -9.37 -0.29 -17.01
C MET A 172 -10.91 -0.32 -16.91
N ILE A 173 -11.53 0.72 -16.35
CA ILE A 173 -12.99 0.73 -16.19
C ILE A 173 -13.74 0.58 -17.53
N PRO A 174 -13.47 1.40 -18.58
CA PRO A 174 -14.16 1.23 -19.86
C PRO A 174 -13.82 -0.08 -20.58
N GLN A 175 -12.58 -0.58 -20.46
CA GLN A 175 -12.18 -1.86 -21.05
C GLN A 175 -12.96 -3.04 -20.43
N LEU A 176 -13.06 -3.07 -19.09
CA LEU A 176 -13.81 -4.11 -18.39
C LEU A 176 -15.31 -4.07 -18.68
N LYS A 177 -15.90 -2.86 -18.75
CA LYS A 177 -17.31 -2.71 -19.14
C LYS A 177 -17.58 -3.23 -20.55
N LYS A 178 -16.65 -3.00 -21.48
CA LYS A 178 -16.73 -3.55 -22.84
C LYS A 178 -16.65 -5.06 -22.82
N LEU A 179 -15.67 -5.63 -22.08
CA LEU A 179 -15.47 -7.08 -21.99
C LEU A 179 -16.72 -7.79 -21.45
N ILE A 180 -17.33 -7.29 -20.35
CA ILE A 180 -18.57 -7.84 -19.80
C ILE A 180 -19.70 -7.83 -20.86
N LYS A 181 -19.81 -6.75 -21.63
CA LYS A 181 -20.83 -6.65 -22.69
C LYS A 181 -20.60 -7.67 -23.80
N ASP A 182 -19.34 -7.86 -24.21
CA ASP A 182 -18.98 -8.76 -25.30
C ASP A 182 -19.15 -10.24 -24.89
N GLU A 183 -18.98 -10.59 -23.60
CA GLU A 183 -19.22 -11.95 -23.06
C GLU A 183 -20.71 -12.26 -22.83
N ALA A 184 -21.59 -11.25 -22.79
CA ALA A 184 -23.02 -11.42 -22.57
C ALA A 184 -23.82 -11.67 -23.88
N ILE A 185 -23.15 -11.72 -25.03
CA ILE A 185 -23.72 -11.97 -26.37
C ILE A 185 -23.40 -13.41 -26.81
#